data_56ca88b8eabff0e7829d475c2f9b08d7
#
_entry.id   56ca88b8eabff0e7829d475c2f9b08d7
#
_cell.length_a   1.000
_cell.length_b   1.000
_cell.length_c   1.000
_cell.angle_alpha   90.00
_cell.angle_beta   90.00
_cell.angle_gamma   90.00
#
_symmetry.space_group_name_H-M   'P 1'
#
loop_
_entity.id
_entity.type
_entity.pdbx_description
1 polymer ?
#
loop_
_entity_poly.entity_id
_entity_poly.type
_entity_poly.pdbx_seq_one_letter_code
_entity_poly.pdbx_strand_id
1 'polypeptide(L)'
;MTNRPHTPYLDAVAGPADIRRMNDTAIANLADDVRAEVISAVSETGGHLGSSLGVVELTTAIHAVFDTPRDKVIFDVGHQCYPHKILTERRDRIRTLRQKDGLSGFTKRSESPYDPFGAAHSSTSISAALGFAVARDLGGVTPEGLGDAIAVIGDGSMSAGMAYE
;
A
#
# COMPACT_ATOMS: atom_id res chain seq x y z
N MET A 1 1.20 -11.15 25.58
CA MET A 1 -0.07 -10.71 24.97
C MET A 1 0.26 -9.51 24.13
N THR A 2 0.15 -9.60 22.81
CA THR A 2 0.36 -8.45 21.91
C THR A 2 -0.73 -7.44 22.23
N ASN A 3 -0.33 -6.26 22.69
CA ASN A 3 -1.24 -5.18 23.04
C ASN A 3 -1.70 -4.50 21.73
N ARG A 4 -2.55 -5.21 20.95
CA ARG A 4 -3.11 -4.64 19.73
C ARG A 4 -4.07 -3.51 20.12
N PRO A 5 -4.08 -2.39 19.38
CA PRO A 5 -5.02 -1.31 19.61
C PRO A 5 -6.46 -1.78 19.34
N HIS A 6 -7.42 -1.07 19.92
CA HIS A 6 -8.84 -1.25 19.58
C HIS A 6 -9.11 -0.60 18.24
N THR A 7 -9.50 -1.39 17.24
CA THR A 7 -9.58 -0.96 15.84
C THR A 7 -10.84 -1.50 15.16
N PRO A 8 -12.05 -1.06 15.63
CA PRO A 8 -13.32 -1.67 15.24
C PRO A 8 -13.62 -1.57 13.73
N TYR A 9 -13.22 -0.50 13.07
CA TYR A 9 -13.41 -0.36 11.63
C TYR A 9 -12.45 -1.24 10.85
N LEU A 10 -11.19 -1.34 11.28
CA LEU A 10 -10.19 -2.20 10.66
C LEU A 10 -10.48 -3.69 10.93
N ASP A 11 -11.10 -4.03 12.05
CA ASP A 11 -11.50 -5.41 12.38
C ASP A 11 -12.59 -5.93 11.44
N ALA A 12 -13.37 -5.03 10.83
CA ALA A 12 -14.41 -5.35 9.86
C ALA A 12 -13.91 -5.45 8.40
N VAL A 13 -12.62 -5.17 8.15
CA VAL A 13 -12.01 -5.17 6.82
C VAL A 13 -11.19 -6.43 6.63
N ALA A 14 -11.60 -7.29 5.70
CA ALA A 14 -10.82 -8.43 5.22
C ALA A 14 -9.89 -8.03 4.05
N GLY A 15 -10.33 -7.08 3.21
CA GLY A 15 -9.55 -6.59 2.09
C GLY A 15 -10.16 -5.35 1.42
N PRO A 16 -9.55 -4.83 0.34
CA PRO A 16 -9.97 -3.58 -0.31
C PRO A 16 -11.43 -3.57 -0.78
N ALA A 17 -12.00 -4.71 -1.12
CA ALA A 17 -13.40 -4.80 -1.53
C ALA A 17 -14.38 -4.36 -0.44
N ASP A 18 -14.02 -4.52 0.83
CA ASP A 18 -14.85 -4.07 1.95
C ASP A 18 -14.76 -2.56 2.12
N ILE A 19 -13.57 -1.99 1.91
CA ILE A 19 -13.32 -0.54 2.02
C ILE A 19 -14.17 0.22 0.99
N ARG A 20 -14.27 -0.28 -0.25
CA ARG A 20 -15.09 0.33 -1.30
C ARG A 20 -16.60 0.39 -1.01
N ARG A 21 -17.06 -0.35 -0.01
CA ARG A 21 -18.47 -0.32 0.43
C ARG A 21 -18.73 0.61 1.59
N MET A 22 -17.68 1.19 2.17
CA MET A 22 -17.77 2.10 3.31
C MET A 22 -18.22 3.49 2.86
N ASN A 23 -18.93 4.20 3.76
CA ASN A 23 -19.18 5.62 3.58
C ASN A 23 -17.99 6.46 4.09
N ASP A 24 -17.97 7.74 3.76
CA ASP A 24 -16.86 8.65 4.07
C ASP A 24 -16.49 8.68 5.56
N THR A 25 -17.50 8.65 6.45
CA THR A 25 -17.26 8.63 7.90
C THR A 25 -16.57 7.34 8.33
N ALA A 26 -16.96 6.19 7.79
CA ALA A 26 -16.33 4.92 8.08
C ALA A 26 -14.89 4.86 7.52
N ILE A 27 -14.66 5.43 6.34
CA ILE A 27 -13.32 5.54 5.73
C ILE A 27 -12.39 6.40 6.61
N ALA A 28 -12.88 7.53 7.12
CA ALA A 28 -12.10 8.38 8.02
C ALA A 28 -11.72 7.64 9.32
N ASN A 29 -12.69 6.96 9.95
CA ASN A 29 -12.42 6.16 11.16
C ASN A 29 -11.52 4.96 10.87
N LEU A 30 -11.62 4.34 9.71
CA LEU A 30 -10.71 3.28 9.27
C LEU A 30 -9.27 3.80 9.16
N ALA A 31 -9.07 5.02 8.67
CA ALA A 31 -7.73 5.62 8.61
C ALA A 31 -7.13 5.82 10.02
N ASP A 32 -7.94 6.22 11.00
CA ASP A 32 -7.49 6.33 12.40
C ASP A 32 -7.10 4.96 12.98
N ASP A 33 -7.89 3.92 12.70
CA ASP A 33 -7.60 2.55 13.12
C ASP A 33 -6.30 2.03 12.47
N VAL A 34 -6.11 2.26 11.18
CA VAL A 34 -4.87 1.91 10.45
C VAL A 34 -3.68 2.63 11.04
N ARG A 35 -3.81 3.91 11.37
CA ARG A 35 -2.77 4.70 12.04
C ARG A 35 -2.37 4.07 13.37
N ALA A 36 -3.34 3.72 14.20
CA ALA A 36 -3.11 3.08 15.49
C ALA A 36 -2.39 1.73 15.32
N GLU A 37 -2.80 0.91 14.35
CA GLU A 37 -2.17 -0.38 14.05
C GLU A 37 -0.73 -0.21 13.54
N VAL A 38 -0.46 0.77 12.65
CA VAL A 38 0.90 1.08 12.19
C VAL A 38 1.81 1.48 13.35
N ILE A 39 1.34 2.39 14.22
CA ILE A 39 2.13 2.83 15.39
C ILE A 39 2.45 1.64 16.29
N SER A 40 1.44 0.84 16.62
CA SER A 40 1.59 -0.34 17.47
C SER A 40 2.56 -1.36 16.88
N ALA A 41 2.41 -1.72 15.60
CA ALA A 41 3.27 -2.69 14.95
C ALA A 41 4.72 -2.21 14.85
N VAL A 42 4.93 -0.95 14.42
CA VAL A 42 6.29 -0.39 14.22
C VAL A 42 6.99 -0.14 15.55
N SER A 43 6.27 0.13 16.64
CA SER A 43 6.87 0.21 17.99
C SER A 43 7.53 -1.10 18.43
N GLU A 44 7.04 -2.24 17.92
CA GLU A 44 7.60 -3.57 18.22
C GLU A 44 8.70 -3.95 17.21
N THR A 45 8.49 -3.69 15.93
CA THR A 45 9.37 -4.19 14.84
C THR A 45 10.45 -3.21 14.41
N GLY A 46 10.29 -1.94 14.72
CA GLY A 46 11.04 -0.87 14.07
C GLY A 46 10.61 -0.69 12.59
N GLY A 47 11.10 0.36 11.96
CA GLY A 47 10.85 0.61 10.53
C GLY A 47 10.53 2.06 10.20
N HIS A 48 9.89 2.27 9.05
CA HIS A 48 9.64 3.58 8.46
C HIS A 48 8.32 4.18 8.99
N LEU A 49 8.31 4.64 10.25
CA LEU A 49 7.08 5.13 10.88
C LEU A 49 6.57 6.42 10.24
N GLY A 50 7.39 7.46 10.19
CA GLY A 50 6.97 8.79 9.73
C GLY A 50 6.42 8.80 8.30
N SER A 51 7.12 8.13 7.37
CA SER A 51 6.67 8.02 5.98
C SER A 51 5.37 7.23 5.85
N SER A 52 5.17 6.18 6.66
CA SER A 52 3.94 5.40 6.66
C SER A 52 2.77 6.18 7.25
N LEU A 53 2.99 6.95 8.32
CA LEU A 53 1.94 7.79 8.92
C LEU A 53 1.48 8.92 7.99
N GLY A 54 2.39 9.47 7.19
CA GLY A 54 2.09 10.54 6.23
C GLY A 54 1.18 10.13 5.06
N VAL A 55 0.97 8.83 4.84
CA VAL A 55 0.16 8.33 3.71
C VAL A 55 -1.00 7.44 4.15
N VAL A 56 -1.38 7.45 5.43
CA VAL A 56 -2.48 6.60 5.92
C VAL A 56 -3.78 6.94 5.23
N GLU A 57 -4.20 8.20 5.26
CA GLU A 57 -5.44 8.68 4.63
C GLU A 57 -5.39 8.49 3.12
N LEU A 58 -4.27 8.84 2.48
CA LEU A 58 -4.09 8.65 1.05
C LEU A 58 -4.22 7.19 0.65
N THR A 59 -3.57 6.27 1.37
CA THR A 59 -3.63 4.84 1.08
C THR A 59 -5.03 4.29 1.29
N THR A 60 -5.71 4.70 2.37
CA THR A 60 -7.09 4.29 2.64
C THR A 60 -8.04 4.80 1.54
N ALA A 61 -7.90 6.05 1.12
CA ALA A 61 -8.68 6.64 0.03
C ALA A 61 -8.42 5.93 -1.31
N ILE A 62 -7.18 5.60 -1.63
CA ILE A 62 -6.84 4.84 -2.84
C ILE A 62 -7.60 3.51 -2.86
N HIS A 63 -7.59 2.75 -1.76
CA HIS A 63 -8.29 1.48 -1.69
C HIS A 63 -9.83 1.61 -1.61
N ALA A 64 -10.34 2.78 -1.25
CA ALA A 64 -11.77 3.07 -1.30
C ALA A 64 -12.27 3.39 -2.72
N VAL A 65 -11.41 3.99 -3.56
CA VAL A 65 -11.77 4.48 -4.90
C VAL A 65 -11.41 3.47 -6.00
N PHE A 66 -10.21 2.87 -5.93
CA PHE A 66 -9.67 2.03 -6.99
C PHE A 66 -9.91 0.54 -6.72
N ASP A 67 -10.13 -0.21 -7.79
CA ASP A 67 -10.38 -1.66 -7.74
C ASP A 67 -9.06 -2.46 -7.74
N THR A 68 -8.35 -2.41 -6.61
CA THR A 68 -7.12 -3.17 -6.42
C THR A 68 -7.41 -4.66 -6.12
N PRO A 69 -6.63 -5.61 -6.66
CA PRO A 69 -5.36 -5.47 -7.37
C PRO A 69 -5.48 -5.30 -8.91
N ARG A 70 -6.70 -5.17 -9.47
CA ARG A 70 -6.89 -4.88 -10.90
C ARG A 70 -6.24 -3.55 -11.26
N ASP A 71 -6.56 -2.49 -10.51
CA ASP A 71 -5.82 -1.22 -10.54
C ASP A 71 -4.49 -1.40 -9.81
N LYS A 72 -3.41 -0.88 -10.40
CA LYS A 72 -2.04 -1.10 -9.93
C LYS A 72 -1.56 0.07 -9.09
N VAL A 73 -1.36 -0.15 -7.80
CA VAL A 73 -0.79 0.85 -6.90
C VAL A 73 0.69 0.58 -6.72
N ILE A 74 1.51 1.56 -7.09
CA ILE A 74 2.97 1.48 -7.04
C ILE A 74 3.49 2.52 -6.07
N PHE A 75 4.11 2.07 -4.99
CA PHE A 75 4.74 2.94 -4.01
C PHE A 75 6.20 3.18 -4.39
N ASP A 76 6.57 4.44 -4.58
CA ASP A 76 7.97 4.81 -4.83
C ASP A 76 8.84 4.45 -3.64
N VAL A 77 9.99 3.81 -3.87
CA VAL A 77 10.77 3.12 -2.84
C VAL A 77 9.99 1.99 -2.17
N GLY A 78 8.75 2.26 -1.73
CA GLY A 78 7.89 1.33 -1.01
C GLY A 78 8.06 1.33 0.50
N HIS A 79 8.82 2.28 1.06
CA HIS A 79 9.05 2.41 2.51
C HIS A 79 7.84 2.93 3.28
N GLN A 80 6.87 3.53 2.60
CA GLN A 80 5.60 4.04 3.14
C GLN A 80 4.44 3.04 2.97
N CYS A 81 4.70 1.78 2.65
CA CYS A 81 3.68 0.79 2.28
C CYS A 81 3.01 0.07 3.46
N TYR A 82 3.28 0.44 4.72
CA TYR A 82 2.72 -0.31 5.86
C TYR A 82 1.19 -0.22 5.96
N PRO A 83 0.56 0.96 5.76
CA PRO A 83 -0.91 1.03 5.64
C PRO A 83 -1.45 0.14 4.53
N HIS A 84 -0.79 0.14 3.37
CA HIS A 84 -1.16 -0.72 2.25
C HIS A 84 -1.11 -2.21 2.63
N LYS A 85 -0.05 -2.67 3.29
CA LYS A 85 0.05 -4.07 3.74
C LYS A 85 -1.06 -4.45 4.72
N ILE A 86 -1.40 -3.55 5.66
CA ILE A 86 -2.49 -3.76 6.63
C ILE A 86 -3.83 -3.91 5.90
N LEU A 87 -4.12 -3.05 4.94
CA LEU A 87 -5.40 -3.02 4.20
C LEU A 87 -5.51 -4.12 3.12
N THR A 88 -4.40 -4.78 2.78
CA THR A 88 -4.32 -5.80 1.74
C THR A 88 -3.93 -7.17 2.31
N GLU A 89 -4.73 -7.67 3.26
CA GLU A 89 -4.73 -9.04 3.78
C GLU A 89 -3.46 -9.46 4.55
N ARG A 90 -2.57 -8.52 4.90
CA ARG A 90 -1.32 -8.82 5.62
C ARG A 90 -1.28 -8.30 7.06
N ARG A 91 -2.42 -7.83 7.57
CA ARG A 91 -2.53 -7.29 8.93
C ARG A 91 -2.04 -8.27 10.00
N ASP A 92 -2.41 -9.53 9.90
CA ASP A 92 -2.03 -10.54 10.90
C ASP A 92 -0.53 -10.80 10.96
N ARG A 93 0.16 -10.53 9.85
CA ARG A 93 1.61 -10.66 9.73
C ARG A 93 2.36 -9.35 9.95
N ILE A 94 1.68 -8.23 10.18
CA ILE A 94 2.34 -6.91 10.21
C ILE A 94 3.43 -6.82 11.28
N ARG A 95 3.30 -7.54 12.38
CA ARG A 95 4.31 -7.64 13.45
C ARG A 95 5.51 -8.53 13.11
N THR A 96 5.57 -9.04 11.90
CA THR A 96 6.76 -9.72 11.35
C THR A 96 7.55 -8.82 10.40
N LEU A 97 7.21 -7.55 10.29
CA LEU A 97 7.91 -6.59 9.44
C LEU A 97 9.42 -6.63 9.69
N ARG A 98 10.21 -6.73 8.60
CA ARG A 98 11.68 -6.71 8.62
C ARG A 98 12.33 -7.82 9.46
N GLN A 99 11.56 -8.80 9.91
CA GLN A 99 12.08 -9.97 10.59
C GLN A 99 12.45 -11.06 9.56
N LYS A 100 13.33 -11.99 9.98
CA LYS A 100 13.63 -13.16 9.14
C LYS A 100 12.34 -13.93 8.85
N ASP A 101 12.13 -14.27 7.58
CA ASP A 101 10.94 -14.97 7.08
C ASP A 101 9.60 -14.21 7.29
N GLY A 102 9.68 -12.96 7.70
CA GLY A 102 8.55 -12.05 7.88
C GLY A 102 8.27 -11.18 6.66
N LEU A 103 7.42 -10.17 6.85
CA LEU A 103 7.11 -9.20 5.81
C LEU A 103 8.30 -8.28 5.51
N SER A 104 8.51 -8.01 4.24
CA SER A 104 9.47 -6.99 3.78
C SER A 104 9.08 -5.60 4.27
N GLY A 105 10.06 -4.76 4.56
CA GLY A 105 9.85 -3.33 4.83
C GLY A 105 9.48 -2.50 3.61
N PHE A 106 9.36 -3.12 2.44
CA PHE A 106 9.00 -2.53 1.15
C PHE A 106 7.92 -3.36 0.47
N THR A 107 7.30 -2.86 -0.60
CA THR A 107 6.45 -3.67 -1.46
C THR A 107 7.25 -4.81 -2.09
N LYS A 108 6.65 -6.00 -2.19
CA LYS A 108 7.33 -7.20 -2.69
C LYS A 108 6.35 -8.11 -3.42
N ARG A 109 6.54 -8.29 -4.72
CA ARG A 109 5.66 -9.09 -5.59
C ARG A 109 5.39 -10.50 -5.10
N SER A 110 6.36 -11.14 -4.44
CA SER A 110 6.21 -12.50 -3.92
C SER A 110 5.39 -12.56 -2.61
N GLU A 111 5.03 -11.43 -2.01
CA GLU A 111 4.21 -11.39 -0.80
C GLU A 111 2.71 -11.31 -1.08
N SER A 112 2.33 -10.62 -2.14
CA SER A 112 0.93 -10.29 -2.37
C SER A 112 0.66 -9.90 -3.83
N PRO A 113 -0.50 -10.27 -4.41
CA PRO A 113 -0.94 -9.76 -5.71
C PRO A 113 -1.19 -8.24 -5.71
N TYR A 114 -1.35 -7.63 -4.53
CA TYR A 114 -1.50 -6.19 -4.37
C TYR A 114 -0.19 -5.42 -4.50
N ASP A 115 0.96 -6.11 -4.54
CA ASP A 115 2.28 -5.51 -4.75
C ASP A 115 2.76 -5.75 -6.20
N PRO A 116 2.28 -4.98 -7.21
CA PRO A 116 2.61 -5.24 -8.61
C PRO A 116 4.08 -4.95 -8.93
N PHE A 117 4.72 -4.10 -8.13
CA PHE A 117 6.08 -3.65 -8.29
C PHE A 117 6.76 -3.45 -6.92
N GLY A 118 8.05 -3.68 -6.85
CA GLY A 118 8.85 -3.45 -5.65
C GLY A 118 10.32 -3.37 -6.00
N ALA A 119 10.92 -2.20 -5.81
CA ALA A 119 12.33 -1.94 -6.14
C ALA A 119 13.17 -1.52 -4.94
N ALA A 120 12.58 -0.95 -3.90
CA ALA A 120 13.26 -0.29 -2.77
C ALA A 120 14.24 0.82 -3.23
N HIS A 121 14.04 1.38 -4.43
CA HIS A 121 14.83 2.44 -5.02
C HIS A 121 13.94 3.62 -5.39
N SER A 122 14.40 4.84 -5.08
CA SER A 122 13.65 6.06 -5.36
C SER A 122 13.47 6.34 -6.85
N SER A 123 12.42 7.08 -7.19
CA SER A 123 12.15 7.65 -8.51
C SER A 123 11.77 6.63 -9.59
N THR A 124 11.45 5.39 -9.22
CA THR A 124 11.15 4.30 -10.16
C THR A 124 9.65 4.12 -10.41
N SER A 125 8.78 4.70 -9.57
CA SER A 125 7.34 4.42 -9.58
C SER A 125 6.62 4.99 -10.80
N ILE A 126 7.03 6.15 -11.28
CA ILE A 126 6.38 6.81 -12.45
C ILE A 126 6.60 5.98 -13.70
N SER A 127 7.86 5.62 -14.01
CA SER A 127 8.17 4.76 -15.17
C SER A 127 7.50 3.38 -15.06
N ALA A 128 7.44 2.80 -13.85
CA ALA A 128 6.74 1.54 -13.64
C ALA A 128 5.23 1.69 -13.87
N ALA A 129 4.60 2.75 -13.36
CA ALA A 129 3.18 3.03 -13.58
C ALA A 129 2.88 3.28 -15.06
N LEU A 130 3.74 4.02 -15.76
CA LEU A 130 3.63 4.23 -17.19
C LEU A 130 3.67 2.90 -17.96
N GLY A 131 4.57 1.98 -17.58
CA GLY A 131 4.63 0.65 -18.18
C GLY A 131 3.33 -0.14 -18.02
N PHE A 132 2.68 -0.10 -16.85
CA PHE A 132 1.35 -0.71 -16.64
C PHE A 132 0.26 -0.03 -17.46
N ALA A 133 0.25 1.29 -17.53
CA ALA A 133 -0.73 2.05 -18.33
C ALA A 133 -0.60 1.73 -19.82
N VAL A 134 0.62 1.71 -20.37
CA VAL A 134 0.89 1.33 -21.76
C VAL A 134 0.47 -0.13 -22.02
N ALA A 135 0.78 -1.05 -21.11
CA ALA A 135 0.35 -2.44 -21.27
C ALA A 135 -1.17 -2.58 -21.28
N ARG A 136 -1.89 -1.81 -20.47
CA ARG A 136 -3.36 -1.72 -20.50
C ARG A 136 -3.85 -1.26 -21.88
N ASP A 137 -3.30 -0.15 -22.36
CA ASP A 137 -3.75 0.48 -23.61
C ASP A 137 -3.43 -0.37 -24.84
N LEU A 138 -2.41 -1.21 -24.78
CA LEU A 138 -2.07 -2.21 -25.80
C LEU A 138 -2.91 -3.50 -25.71
N GLY A 139 -3.94 -3.54 -24.85
CA GLY A 139 -4.76 -4.74 -24.68
C GLY A 139 -4.09 -5.81 -23.81
N GLY A 140 -3.34 -5.35 -22.83
CA GLY A 140 -2.49 -6.18 -21.95
C GLY A 140 -3.18 -7.39 -21.30
N VAL A 141 -2.39 -8.29 -20.91
CA VAL A 141 -2.34 -9.75 -20.92
C VAL A 141 -3.07 -10.44 -19.76
N THR A 142 -3.99 -9.84 -19.04
CA THR A 142 -4.75 -10.58 -18.01
C THR A 142 -6.19 -10.83 -18.46
N PRO A 143 -6.80 -11.98 -18.13
CA PRO A 143 -8.18 -12.26 -18.47
C PRO A 143 -9.16 -11.18 -17.97
N GLU A 144 -8.84 -10.56 -16.83
CA GLU A 144 -9.64 -9.51 -16.20
C GLU A 144 -9.29 -8.10 -16.73
N GLY A 145 -8.28 -7.99 -17.59
CA GLY A 145 -7.70 -6.74 -18.04
C GLY A 145 -6.87 -6.03 -16.96
N LEU A 146 -6.12 -5.01 -17.36
CA LEU A 146 -5.44 -4.09 -16.47
C LEU A 146 -6.35 -2.89 -16.20
N GLY A 147 -6.39 -2.45 -14.94
CA GLY A 147 -7.05 -1.22 -14.53
C GLY A 147 -6.13 0.00 -14.64
N ASP A 148 -6.44 1.01 -13.85
CA ASP A 148 -5.59 2.21 -13.76
C ASP A 148 -4.27 1.91 -13.06
N ALA A 149 -3.25 2.73 -13.33
CA ALA A 149 -1.95 2.67 -12.68
C ALA A 149 -1.73 3.94 -11.86
N ILE A 150 -1.48 3.77 -10.56
CA ILE A 150 -1.34 4.85 -9.60
C ILE A 150 0.09 4.79 -9.02
N ALA A 151 0.87 5.87 -9.17
CA ALA A 151 2.16 6.02 -8.53
C ALA A 151 2.02 6.89 -7.27
N VAL A 152 2.41 6.35 -6.12
CA VAL A 152 2.52 7.09 -4.86
C VAL A 152 3.98 7.43 -4.66
N ILE A 153 4.33 8.70 -4.86
CA ILE A 153 5.71 9.18 -4.86
C ILE A 153 5.87 10.35 -3.89
N GLY A 154 6.96 10.34 -3.12
CA GLY A 154 7.34 11.47 -2.28
C GLY A 154 8.03 12.57 -3.10
N ASP A 155 7.92 13.81 -2.64
CA ASP A 155 8.49 15.00 -3.28
C ASP A 155 10.00 14.88 -3.50
N GLY A 156 10.73 14.34 -2.53
CA GLY A 156 12.17 14.09 -2.66
C GLY A 156 12.54 13.14 -3.79
N SER A 157 11.72 12.13 -4.05
CA SER A 157 11.93 11.18 -5.15
C SER A 157 11.67 11.80 -6.52
N MET A 158 10.92 12.89 -6.60
CA MET A 158 10.67 13.62 -7.86
C MET A 158 11.85 14.47 -8.31
N SER A 159 12.88 14.63 -7.50
CA SER A 159 14.07 15.41 -7.87
C SER A 159 15.09 14.66 -8.73
N ALA A 160 14.98 13.34 -8.87
CA ALA A 160 15.91 12.55 -9.65
C ALA A 160 15.48 12.44 -11.13
N GLY A 161 16.44 12.38 -12.05
CA GLY A 161 16.22 12.33 -13.49
C GLY A 161 15.30 11.19 -13.93
N MET A 162 15.42 10.03 -13.32
CA MET A 162 14.58 8.85 -13.63
C MET A 162 13.06 9.11 -13.45
N ALA A 163 12.67 10.07 -12.63
CA ALA A 163 11.25 10.43 -12.50
C ALA A 163 10.67 11.09 -13.75
N TYR A 164 11.53 11.56 -14.66
CA TYR A 164 11.16 12.32 -15.88
C TYR A 164 11.48 11.59 -17.19
N GLU A 165 12.01 10.38 -17.10
CA GLU A 165 12.26 9.51 -18.26
C GLU A 165 11.01 8.70 -18.65
#